data_772516f6bef9437b76ef878514909a0e
#
_entry.id   772516f6bef9437b76ef878514909a0e
#
_cell.length_a   1.000
_cell.length_b   1.000
_cell.length_c   1.000
_cell.angle_alpha   90.00
_cell.angle_beta   90.00
_cell.angle_gamma   90.00
#
_symmetry.space_group_name_H-M   'P 1'
#
loop_
_entity.id
_entity.type
_entity.pdbx_description
1 polymer ?
#
loop_
_entity_poly.entity_id
_entity_poly.type
_entity_poly.pdbx_seq_one_letter_code
_entity_poly.pdbx_strand_id
1 'polypeptide(L)'
;MAFNWGALLGWAAIHGACDWSVVLPLYGAGILWTLVYDTIYAHQSPDPRTPLTPPHQDQEDDAKIGIRSTALTLGRHSRAAMWSFAAGTVGLLGFTGFQAGCGLPYFLGVASAGGHLAWQLGTVNLDDRADCGAKFDSNKWVGAAVFAGTVADRVLG
;
A
#
# COMPACT_ATOMS: atom_id res chain seq x y z
N MET A 1 -7.70 8.32 -2.06
CA MET A 1 -6.46 9.10 -2.29
C MET A 1 -6.11 10.06 -1.16
N ALA A 2 -7.09 10.41 -0.29
CA ALA A 2 -6.86 11.36 0.82
C ALA A 2 -5.87 10.87 1.89
N PHE A 3 -5.75 9.57 2.12
CA PHE A 3 -4.91 9.01 3.18
C PHE A 3 -3.42 9.37 3.09
N ASN A 4 -2.91 9.56 1.88
CA ASN A 4 -1.47 9.79 1.67
C ASN A 4 -1.06 11.28 1.78
N TRP A 5 -2.00 12.19 2.02
CA TRP A 5 -1.71 13.62 2.25
C TRP A 5 -0.79 13.86 3.44
N GLY A 6 -0.73 12.94 4.39
CA GLY A 6 0.19 13.01 5.52
C GLY A 6 1.66 13.13 5.12
N ALA A 7 2.06 12.58 3.98
CA ALA A 7 3.42 12.70 3.48
C ALA A 7 3.77 14.15 3.10
N LEU A 8 2.84 14.85 2.42
CA LEU A 8 3.02 16.24 2.04
C LEU A 8 2.97 17.16 3.26
N LEU A 9 1.96 16.97 4.12
CA LEU A 9 1.76 17.79 5.31
C LEU A 9 2.92 17.63 6.30
N GLY A 10 3.39 16.40 6.54
CA GLY A 10 4.49 16.12 7.44
C GLY A 10 5.80 16.77 6.96
N TRP A 11 6.10 16.66 5.67
CA TRP A 11 7.27 17.31 5.10
C TRP A 11 7.19 18.83 5.19
N ALA A 12 6.05 19.42 4.77
CA ALA A 12 5.84 20.86 4.80
C ALA A 12 5.89 21.43 6.23
N ALA A 13 5.40 20.69 7.21
CA ALA A 13 5.39 21.10 8.62
C ALA A 13 6.82 21.23 9.20
N ILE A 14 7.74 20.35 8.75
CA ILE A 14 9.13 20.34 9.25
C ILE A 14 10.03 21.31 8.46
N HIS A 15 9.86 21.35 7.14
CA HIS A 15 10.76 22.10 6.25
C HIS A 15 10.20 23.45 5.77
N GLY A 16 8.94 23.77 6.11
CA GLY A 16 8.27 25.01 5.71
C GLY A 16 7.83 25.06 4.24
N ALA A 17 8.32 24.14 3.40
CA ALA A 17 7.96 23.99 2.00
C ALA A 17 8.12 22.53 1.56
N CYS A 18 7.44 22.13 0.47
CA CYS A 18 7.61 20.79 -0.09
C CYS A 18 8.78 20.74 -1.08
N ASP A 19 9.70 19.80 -0.86
CA ASP A 19 10.63 19.38 -1.91
C ASP A 19 9.91 18.35 -2.80
N TRP A 20 9.45 18.82 -3.95
CA TRP A 20 8.64 18.00 -4.87
C TRP A 20 9.41 16.81 -5.44
N SER A 21 10.74 16.89 -5.48
CA SER A 21 11.58 15.79 -5.96
C SER A 21 11.55 14.57 -5.01
N VAL A 22 11.31 14.80 -3.73
CA VAL A 22 11.22 13.79 -2.67
C VAL A 22 9.75 13.42 -2.40
N VAL A 23 8.89 14.44 -2.26
CA VAL A 23 7.53 14.26 -1.75
C VAL A 23 6.61 13.62 -2.79
N LEU A 24 6.76 13.95 -4.09
CA LEU A 24 5.92 13.34 -5.13
C LEU A 24 6.17 11.83 -5.30
N PRO A 25 7.42 11.34 -5.38
CA PRO A 25 7.66 9.90 -5.40
C PRO A 25 7.16 9.19 -4.14
N LEU A 26 7.34 9.78 -2.95
CA LEU A 26 6.82 9.25 -1.70
C LEU A 26 5.29 9.14 -1.72
N TYR A 27 4.61 10.20 -2.16
CA TYR A 27 3.15 10.22 -2.31
C TYR A 27 2.68 9.16 -3.31
N GLY A 28 3.37 9.06 -4.46
CA GLY A 28 3.10 8.05 -5.48
C GLY A 28 3.27 6.62 -4.95
N ALA A 29 4.32 6.37 -4.17
CA ALA A 29 4.53 5.07 -3.50
C ALA A 29 3.36 4.73 -2.58
N GLY A 30 2.90 5.69 -1.78
CA GLY A 30 1.73 5.53 -0.92
C GLY A 30 0.46 5.18 -1.70
N ILE A 31 0.22 5.85 -2.83
CA ILE A 31 -0.92 5.53 -3.70
C ILE A 31 -0.85 4.09 -4.23
N LEU A 32 0.29 3.68 -4.76
CA LEU A 32 0.45 2.33 -5.32
C LEU A 32 0.31 1.27 -4.22
N TRP A 33 0.85 1.51 -3.04
CA TRP A 33 0.67 0.63 -1.88
C TRP A 33 -0.80 0.53 -1.47
N THR A 34 -1.51 1.67 -1.43
CA THR A 34 -2.96 1.68 -1.16
C THR A 34 -3.70 0.80 -2.15
N LEU A 35 -3.41 0.89 -3.45
CA LEU A 35 -4.03 0.06 -4.47
C LEU A 35 -3.78 -1.44 -4.27
N VAL A 36 -2.61 -1.83 -3.73
CA VAL A 36 -2.33 -3.24 -3.40
C VAL A 36 -3.27 -3.74 -2.31
N TYR A 37 -3.28 -3.09 -1.15
CA TYR A 37 -4.08 -3.61 -0.03
C TYR A 37 -5.59 -3.40 -0.22
N ASP A 38 -6.02 -2.34 -0.90
CA ASP A 38 -7.43 -2.15 -1.26
C ASP A 38 -7.92 -3.23 -2.22
N THR A 39 -7.06 -3.67 -3.16
CA THR A 39 -7.42 -4.77 -4.06
C THR A 39 -7.58 -6.09 -3.29
N ILE A 40 -6.69 -6.38 -2.32
CA ILE A 40 -6.83 -7.56 -1.45
C ILE A 40 -8.10 -7.45 -0.60
N TYR A 41 -8.36 -6.27 -0.02
CA TYR A 41 -9.55 -6.01 0.77
C TYR A 41 -10.84 -6.23 -0.04
N ALA A 42 -10.87 -5.78 -1.29
CA ALA A 42 -12.02 -5.93 -2.16
C ALA A 42 -12.37 -7.41 -2.47
N HIS A 43 -11.44 -8.35 -2.30
CA HIS A 43 -11.68 -9.79 -2.43
C HIS A 43 -12.23 -10.43 -1.13
N GLN A 44 -12.40 -9.66 -0.05
CA GLN A 44 -13.06 -10.12 1.17
C GLN A 44 -14.59 -10.15 1.04
N SER A 45 -15.17 -10.24 -0.16
CA SER A 45 -16.60 -10.26 -0.41
C SER A 45 -17.34 -11.33 0.43
N PRO A 46 -18.60 -11.09 0.86
CA PRO A 46 -19.30 -12.00 1.75
C PRO A 46 -19.66 -13.33 1.09
N ASP A 47 -19.64 -14.37 1.89
CA ASP A 47 -20.43 -15.56 1.62
C ASP A 47 -21.93 -15.15 1.64
N PRO A 48 -22.67 -15.35 0.54
CA PRO A 48 -24.12 -15.07 0.50
C PRO A 48 -24.93 -15.87 1.52
N ARG A 49 -24.28 -16.80 2.27
CA ARG A 49 -24.90 -17.66 3.28
C ARG A 49 -24.74 -17.16 4.71
N THR A 50 -24.04 -16.05 4.96
CA THR A 50 -23.84 -15.50 6.31
C THR A 50 -24.67 -14.22 6.49
N PRO A 51 -25.76 -14.23 7.30
CA PRO A 51 -26.67 -13.09 7.40
C PRO A 51 -26.22 -11.97 8.35
N LEU A 52 -24.95 -11.82 8.69
CA LEU A 52 -24.52 -10.87 9.72
C LEU A 52 -23.39 -9.96 9.28
N THR A 53 -23.79 -8.72 9.17
CA THR A 53 -23.03 -7.45 9.14
C THR A 53 -22.50 -6.94 7.81
N PRO A 54 -22.71 -5.65 7.56
CA PRO A 54 -22.57 -4.98 6.28
C PRO A 54 -21.20 -4.36 6.04
N PRO A 55 -20.22 -5.08 5.50
CA PRO A 55 -19.17 -4.45 4.70
C PRO A 55 -19.52 -4.37 3.21
N HIS A 56 -20.74 -4.80 2.80
CA HIS A 56 -21.12 -5.05 1.41
C HIS A 56 -21.92 -3.96 0.77
N GLN A 57 -22.40 -3.06 1.58
CA GLN A 57 -23.05 -1.85 1.10
C GLN A 57 -22.16 -1.13 0.12
N ASP A 58 -20.85 -1.08 0.36
CA ASP A 58 -19.91 -0.35 -0.49
C ASP A 58 -19.76 -0.98 -1.90
N GLN A 59 -19.66 -2.31 -2.03
CA GLN A 59 -19.56 -2.93 -3.37
C GLN A 59 -20.87 -2.94 -4.14
N GLU A 60 -22.01 -3.21 -3.46
CA GLU A 60 -23.32 -3.14 -4.09
C GLU A 60 -23.73 -1.70 -4.40
N ASP A 61 -23.39 -0.77 -3.52
CA ASP A 61 -23.66 0.64 -3.72
C ASP A 61 -22.71 1.23 -4.77
N ASP A 62 -21.44 0.85 -4.81
CA ASP A 62 -20.48 1.17 -5.88
C ASP A 62 -20.95 0.62 -7.24
N ALA A 63 -21.48 -0.61 -7.27
CA ALA A 63 -22.04 -1.17 -8.49
C ALA A 63 -23.32 -0.44 -8.95
N LYS A 64 -24.17 0.01 -8.01
CA LYS A 64 -25.40 0.76 -8.30
C LYS A 64 -25.13 2.18 -8.78
N ILE A 65 -24.08 2.84 -8.25
CA ILE A 65 -23.70 4.21 -8.63
C ILE A 65 -22.64 4.25 -9.75
N GLY A 66 -22.26 3.10 -10.31
CA GLY A 66 -21.35 3.00 -11.45
C GLY A 66 -19.86 3.22 -11.10
N ILE A 67 -19.51 3.28 -9.83
CA ILE A 67 -18.11 3.34 -9.38
C ILE A 67 -17.57 1.91 -9.34
N ARG A 68 -16.67 1.60 -10.28
CA ARG A 68 -16.02 0.29 -10.34
C ARG A 68 -14.88 0.23 -9.33
N SER A 69 -14.95 -0.69 -8.36
CA SER A 69 -13.79 -1.01 -7.52
C SER A 69 -12.61 -1.47 -8.37
N THR A 70 -11.39 -1.25 -7.91
CA THR A 70 -10.16 -1.67 -8.63
C THR A 70 -10.19 -3.16 -8.93
N ALA A 71 -10.72 -3.99 -8.01
CA ALA A 71 -10.88 -5.43 -8.18
C ALA A 71 -11.83 -5.78 -9.34
N LEU A 72 -12.98 -5.10 -9.44
CA LEU A 72 -13.96 -5.30 -10.53
C LEU A 72 -13.39 -4.87 -11.88
N THR A 73 -12.60 -3.79 -11.92
CA THR A 73 -12.02 -3.26 -13.15
C THR A 73 -10.89 -4.16 -13.67
N LEU A 74 -10.07 -4.72 -12.79
CA LEU A 74 -8.90 -5.53 -13.13
C LEU A 74 -9.27 -7.01 -13.38
N GLY A 75 -10.34 -7.54 -12.77
CA GLY A 75 -10.80 -8.90 -12.94
C GLY A 75 -9.67 -9.93 -12.87
N ARG A 76 -9.53 -10.79 -13.90
CA ARG A 76 -8.46 -11.82 -13.99
C ARG A 76 -7.04 -11.26 -13.99
N HIS A 77 -6.83 -9.96 -14.22
CA HIS A 77 -5.52 -9.32 -14.23
C HIS A 77 -5.16 -8.70 -12.86
N SER A 78 -6.03 -8.81 -11.85
CA SER A 78 -5.82 -8.22 -10.51
C SER A 78 -4.47 -8.62 -9.91
N ARG A 79 -4.08 -9.91 -10.03
CA ARG A 79 -2.80 -10.39 -9.51
C ARG A 79 -1.59 -9.73 -10.20
N ALA A 80 -1.60 -9.64 -11.52
CA ALA A 80 -0.52 -9.00 -12.27
C ALA A 80 -0.43 -7.49 -11.96
N ALA A 81 -1.58 -6.83 -11.84
CA ALA A 81 -1.66 -5.42 -11.47
C ALA A 81 -1.12 -5.17 -10.06
N MET A 82 -1.48 -6.01 -9.07
CA MET A 82 -0.94 -5.90 -7.71
C MET A 82 0.57 -6.06 -7.66
N TRP A 83 1.15 -6.99 -8.43
CA TRP A 83 2.60 -7.12 -8.55
C TRP A 83 3.26 -5.88 -9.14
N SER A 84 2.64 -5.27 -10.17
CA SER A 84 3.10 -4.02 -10.77
C SER A 84 3.04 -2.85 -9.79
N PHE A 85 1.96 -2.76 -9.00
CA PHE A 85 1.81 -1.73 -7.97
C PHE A 85 2.82 -1.92 -6.83
N ALA A 86 3.06 -3.16 -6.38
CA ALA A 86 4.05 -3.45 -5.36
C ALA A 86 5.48 -3.12 -5.83
N ALA A 87 5.83 -3.49 -7.07
CA ALA A 87 7.12 -3.13 -7.67
C ALA A 87 7.28 -1.61 -7.79
N GLY A 88 6.23 -0.90 -8.24
CA GLY A 88 6.19 0.56 -8.29
C GLY A 88 6.34 1.20 -6.92
N THR A 89 5.70 0.66 -5.89
CA THR A 89 5.84 1.12 -4.50
C THR A 89 7.30 1.07 -4.04
N VAL A 90 7.94 -0.09 -4.19
CA VAL A 90 9.34 -0.29 -3.80
C VAL A 90 10.28 0.61 -4.62
N GLY A 91 10.05 0.71 -5.93
CA GLY A 91 10.83 1.57 -6.81
C GLY A 91 10.75 3.05 -6.44
N LEU A 92 9.53 3.55 -6.18
CA LEU A 92 9.33 4.94 -5.77
C LEU A 92 9.86 5.23 -4.37
N LEU A 93 9.74 4.30 -3.41
CA LEU A 93 10.38 4.43 -2.10
C LEU A 93 11.91 4.49 -2.23
N GLY A 94 12.50 3.60 -3.05
CA GLY A 94 13.93 3.62 -3.33
C GLY A 94 14.38 4.94 -3.96
N PHE A 95 13.63 5.44 -4.94
CA PHE A 95 13.90 6.74 -5.56
C PHE A 95 13.77 7.91 -4.57
N THR A 96 12.75 7.88 -3.71
CA THR A 96 12.57 8.86 -2.62
C THR A 96 13.79 8.89 -1.71
N GLY A 97 14.27 7.72 -1.27
CA GLY A 97 15.46 7.63 -0.41
C GLY A 97 16.71 8.15 -1.08
N PHE A 98 16.88 7.87 -2.37
CA PHE A 98 17.99 8.41 -3.16
C PHE A 98 17.95 9.95 -3.22
N GLN A 99 16.79 10.52 -3.53
CA GLN A 99 16.61 11.99 -3.60
C GLN A 99 16.77 12.66 -2.22
N ALA A 100 16.39 11.99 -1.15
CA ALA A 100 16.51 12.47 0.22
C ALA A 100 17.91 12.26 0.84
N GLY A 101 18.85 11.63 0.09
CA GLY A 101 20.19 11.34 0.58
C GLY A 101 20.23 10.33 1.72
N CYS A 102 19.26 9.36 1.76
CA CYS A 102 19.21 8.35 2.78
C CYS A 102 20.33 7.31 2.60
N GLY A 103 20.81 6.77 3.72
CA GLY A 103 21.84 5.74 3.77
C GLY A 103 21.29 4.31 3.75
N LEU A 104 22.20 3.35 4.00
CA LEU A 104 21.91 1.93 3.97
C LEU A 104 20.73 1.49 4.87
N PRO A 105 20.57 1.99 6.12
CA PRO A 105 19.47 1.57 6.99
C PRO A 105 18.09 1.80 6.36
N TYR A 106 17.89 2.92 5.69
CA TYR A 106 16.65 3.21 4.97
C TYR A 106 16.37 2.17 3.88
N PHE A 107 17.38 1.88 3.04
CA PHE A 107 17.21 0.92 1.94
C PHE A 107 16.97 -0.52 2.44
N LEU A 108 17.52 -0.90 3.59
CA LEU A 108 17.18 -2.17 4.25
C LEU A 108 15.71 -2.19 4.69
N GLY A 109 15.19 -1.07 5.20
CA GLY A 109 13.77 -0.91 5.51
C GLY A 109 12.89 -1.08 4.28
N VAL A 110 13.25 -0.43 3.16
CA VAL A 110 12.54 -0.55 1.88
C VAL A 110 12.61 -1.99 1.33
N ALA A 111 13.77 -2.63 1.40
CA ALA A 111 13.94 -4.02 0.98
C ALA A 111 13.09 -4.98 1.81
N SER A 112 13.01 -4.75 3.13
CA SER A 112 12.16 -5.53 4.05
C SER A 112 10.68 -5.35 3.72
N ALA A 113 10.24 -4.13 3.44
CA ALA A 113 8.88 -3.84 2.99
C ALA A 113 8.57 -4.52 1.65
N GLY A 114 9.50 -4.47 0.70
CA GLY A 114 9.38 -5.17 -0.59
C GLY A 114 9.31 -6.69 -0.44
N GLY A 115 10.12 -7.27 0.43
CA GLY A 115 10.09 -8.69 0.76
C GLY A 115 8.74 -9.10 1.38
N HIS A 116 8.19 -8.27 2.28
CA HIS A 116 6.87 -8.50 2.85
C HIS A 116 5.76 -8.43 1.79
N LEU A 117 5.77 -7.45 0.91
CA LEU A 117 4.80 -7.35 -0.20
C LEU A 117 4.90 -8.56 -1.14
N ALA A 118 6.12 -8.99 -1.47
CA ALA A 118 6.34 -10.18 -2.30
C ALA A 118 5.81 -11.46 -1.63
N TRP A 119 6.06 -11.64 -0.33
CA TRP A 119 5.48 -12.74 0.44
C TRP A 119 3.94 -12.67 0.44
N GLN A 120 3.38 -11.50 0.73
CA GLN A 120 1.95 -11.27 0.77
C GLN A 120 1.28 -11.65 -0.56
N LEU A 121 1.77 -11.11 -1.68
CA LEU A 121 1.20 -11.35 -3.00
C LEU A 121 1.46 -12.78 -3.52
N GLY A 122 2.58 -13.39 -3.13
CA GLY A 122 2.91 -14.76 -3.49
C GLY A 122 2.08 -15.82 -2.77
N THR A 123 1.59 -15.48 -1.56
CA THR A 123 0.88 -16.44 -0.70
C THR A 123 -0.61 -16.15 -0.53
N VAL A 124 -1.10 -14.97 -0.94
CA VAL A 124 -2.51 -14.62 -0.79
C VAL A 124 -3.39 -15.51 -1.65
N ASN A 125 -4.40 -16.10 -1.01
CA ASN A 125 -5.50 -16.76 -1.67
C ASN A 125 -6.68 -15.79 -1.79
N LEU A 126 -6.90 -15.24 -2.98
CA LEU A 126 -7.94 -14.26 -3.23
C LEU A 126 -9.37 -14.82 -3.14
N ASP A 127 -9.50 -16.15 -3.14
CA ASP A 127 -10.78 -16.85 -2.99
C ASP A 127 -11.08 -17.18 -1.51
N ASP A 128 -10.12 -16.94 -0.60
CA ASP A 128 -10.26 -17.15 0.84
C ASP A 128 -10.34 -15.82 1.58
N ARG A 129 -11.52 -15.51 2.09
CA ARG A 129 -11.80 -14.28 2.83
C ARG A 129 -10.94 -14.13 4.09
N ALA A 130 -10.71 -15.21 4.83
CA ALA A 130 -9.94 -15.18 6.06
C ALA A 130 -8.46 -14.89 5.76
N ASP A 131 -7.93 -15.48 4.68
CA ASP A 131 -6.57 -15.22 4.23
C ASP A 131 -6.41 -13.78 3.72
N CYS A 132 -7.37 -13.27 2.92
CA CYS A 132 -7.37 -11.87 2.50
C CYS A 132 -7.38 -10.91 3.70
N GLY A 133 -8.19 -11.19 4.74
CA GLY A 133 -8.21 -10.41 5.98
C GLY A 133 -6.86 -10.41 6.69
N ALA A 134 -6.27 -11.58 6.88
CA ALA A 134 -4.97 -11.71 7.53
C ALA A 134 -3.85 -11.00 6.74
N LYS A 135 -3.89 -11.08 5.41
CA LYS A 135 -2.95 -10.37 4.54
C LYS A 135 -3.15 -8.85 4.60
N PHE A 136 -4.40 -8.38 4.58
CA PHE A 136 -4.73 -6.97 4.75
C PHE A 136 -4.16 -6.44 6.08
N ASP A 137 -4.40 -7.12 7.19
CA ASP A 137 -3.88 -6.73 8.51
C ASP A 137 -2.35 -6.71 8.55
N SER A 138 -1.70 -7.56 7.76
CA SER A 138 -0.24 -7.63 7.72
C SER A 138 0.42 -6.40 7.08
N ASN A 139 -0.33 -5.55 6.36
CA ASN A 139 0.20 -4.32 5.74
C ASN A 139 0.81 -3.34 6.72
N LYS A 140 0.41 -3.38 7.99
CA LYS A 140 1.06 -2.60 9.06
C LYS A 140 2.57 -2.82 9.13
N TRP A 141 3.05 -4.01 8.78
CA TRP A 141 4.46 -4.34 8.80
C TRP A 141 5.25 -3.69 7.66
N VAL A 142 4.61 -3.43 6.52
CA VAL A 142 5.21 -2.65 5.41
C VAL A 142 5.55 -1.24 5.90
N GLY A 143 4.57 -0.55 6.50
CA GLY A 143 4.80 0.78 7.06
C GLY A 143 5.81 0.78 8.21
N ALA A 144 5.74 -0.22 9.10
CA ALA A 144 6.68 -0.35 10.21
C ALA A 144 8.13 -0.56 9.73
N ALA A 145 8.36 -1.37 8.68
CA ALA A 145 9.68 -1.61 8.12
C ALA A 145 10.30 -0.33 7.53
N VAL A 146 9.52 0.42 6.72
CA VAL A 146 9.98 1.70 6.16
C VAL A 146 10.25 2.71 7.27
N PHE A 147 9.35 2.83 8.25
CA PHE A 147 9.53 3.73 9.38
C PHE A 147 10.78 3.40 10.20
N ALA A 148 10.95 2.12 10.56
CA ALA A 148 12.13 1.67 11.31
C ALA A 148 13.43 1.93 10.55
N GLY A 149 13.45 1.66 9.23
CA GLY A 149 14.59 1.98 8.36
C GLY A 149 14.90 3.48 8.32
N THR A 150 13.87 4.32 8.24
CA THR A 150 14.02 5.78 8.24
C THR A 150 14.58 6.28 9.59
N VAL A 151 14.04 5.78 10.70
CA VAL A 151 14.54 6.15 12.05
C VAL A 151 15.98 5.69 12.24
N ALA A 152 16.29 4.43 11.88
CA ALA A 152 17.64 3.91 11.98
C ALA A 152 18.63 4.73 11.15
N ASP A 153 18.24 5.16 9.95
CA ASP A 153 19.07 6.00 9.08
C ASP A 153 19.39 7.36 9.73
N ARG A 154 18.43 7.96 10.42
CA ARG A 154 18.62 9.25 11.11
C ARG A 154 19.38 9.16 12.44
N VAL A 155 19.40 7.99 13.05
CA VAL A 155 20.11 7.76 14.34
C VAL A 155 21.54 7.28 14.11
N LEU A 156 21.78 6.51 13.04
CA LEU A 156 23.08 5.88 12.75
C LEU A 156 23.92 6.66 11.70
N GLY A 157 23.29 7.51 10.92
CA GLY A 157 23.94 8.37 9.91
C GLY A 157 24.05 9.80 10.38
#